data_636657de17c56c3a357bc344914b9362
#
_entry.id   636657de17c56c3a357bc344914b9362
#
_cell.length_a   1.000
_cell.length_b   1.000
_cell.length_c   1.000
_cell.angle_alpha   90.00
_cell.angle_beta   90.00
_cell.angle_gamma   90.00
#
_symmetry.space_group_name_H-M   'P 1'
#
loop_
_entity.id
_entity.type
_entity.pdbx_description
1 polymer ?
#
loop_
_entity_poly.entity_id
_entity_poly.type
_entity_poly.pdbx_seq_one_letter_code
_entity_poly.pdbx_strand_id
1 'polypeptide(L)'
;MSSFRARWDDLPEREVLTNNFRTAMTGKETGVNRIRWIHPTVVPTHSHPDCEQTVIVTEGKIIFTVEDDEFTLEPGEIAILPRNVPHGGRSIEGEAEFIEIFAPTRIENLLGFVGSSSMPDPDEVTGA
;
A
#
# COMPACT_ATOMS: atom_id res chain seq x y z
N MET A 1 -13.00 -19.88 -7.85
CA MET A 1 -13.13 -18.55 -7.20
C MET A 1 -13.62 -17.54 -8.22
N SER A 2 -14.52 -16.66 -7.79
CA SER A 2 -14.99 -15.57 -8.65
C SER A 2 -13.84 -14.60 -8.92
N SER A 3 -13.75 -14.08 -10.16
CA SER A 3 -12.79 -13.03 -10.50
C SER A 3 -13.12 -11.67 -9.85
N PHE A 4 -14.29 -11.56 -9.21
CA PHE A 4 -14.71 -10.32 -8.56
C PHE A 4 -14.51 -10.32 -7.04
N ARG A 5 -14.10 -11.43 -6.47
CA ARG A 5 -14.03 -11.60 -5.02
C ARG A 5 -12.85 -12.48 -4.64
N ALA A 6 -12.15 -12.09 -3.59
CA ALA A 6 -11.08 -12.89 -3.02
C ALA A 6 -11.02 -12.67 -1.50
N ARG A 7 -10.37 -13.59 -0.81
CA ARG A 7 -9.93 -13.39 0.57
C ARG A 7 -8.48 -12.95 0.53
N TRP A 8 -8.08 -12.05 1.40
CA TRP A 8 -6.68 -11.65 1.48
C TRP A 8 -5.75 -12.85 1.64
N ASP A 9 -6.15 -13.81 2.47
CA ASP A 9 -5.30 -14.97 2.76
C ASP A 9 -5.16 -15.94 1.57
N ASP A 10 -6.01 -15.82 0.56
CA ASP A 10 -5.94 -16.63 -0.65
C ASP A 10 -5.08 -15.98 -1.75
N LEU A 11 -4.65 -14.77 -1.52
CA LEU A 11 -3.81 -14.02 -2.46
C LEU A 11 -2.36 -14.04 -2.00
N PRO A 12 -1.40 -14.07 -2.92
CA PRO A 12 0.01 -14.08 -2.55
C PRO A 12 0.43 -12.80 -1.83
N GLU A 13 1.16 -12.96 -0.73
CA GLU A 13 1.77 -11.84 -0.02
C GLU A 13 3.26 -11.82 -0.35
N ARG A 14 3.80 -10.63 -0.62
CA ARG A 14 5.21 -10.45 -0.94
C ARG A 14 5.83 -9.38 -0.06
N GLU A 15 7.07 -9.62 0.33
CA GLU A 15 7.87 -8.61 1.00
C GLU A 15 8.42 -7.67 -0.07
N VAL A 16 7.92 -6.43 -0.10
CA VAL A 16 8.28 -5.44 -1.12
C VAL A 16 9.39 -4.50 -0.68
N LEU A 17 9.54 -4.33 0.62
CA LEU A 17 10.66 -3.68 1.28
C LEU A 17 10.88 -4.43 2.58
N THR A 18 12.00 -4.19 3.26
CA THR A 18 12.28 -4.88 4.52
C THR A 18 11.13 -4.69 5.51
N ASN A 19 10.56 -5.80 5.99
CA ASN A 19 9.45 -5.85 6.95
C ASN A 19 8.16 -5.19 6.45
N ASN A 20 8.03 -5.03 5.15
CA ASN A 20 6.88 -4.41 4.49
C ASN A 20 6.29 -5.43 3.51
N PHE A 21 5.12 -5.96 3.84
CA PHE A 21 4.48 -7.04 3.10
C PHE A 21 3.22 -6.52 2.42
N ARG A 22 3.01 -6.93 1.19
CA ARG A 22 1.89 -6.46 0.38
C ARG A 22 1.14 -7.62 -0.25
N THR A 23 -0.20 -7.54 -0.16
CA THR A 23 -1.14 -8.38 -0.88
C THR A 23 -2.00 -7.45 -1.74
N ALA A 24 -2.15 -7.75 -3.01
CA ALA A 24 -2.79 -6.84 -3.95
C ALA A 24 -3.93 -7.49 -4.71
N MET A 25 -4.96 -6.72 -4.99
CA MET A 25 -6.00 -7.06 -5.94
C MET A 25 -6.29 -5.83 -6.78
N THR A 26 -6.31 -6.01 -8.10
CA THR A 26 -6.34 -4.90 -9.05
C THR A 26 -7.55 -5.02 -9.96
N GLY A 27 -8.33 -3.95 -10.03
CA GLY A 27 -9.39 -3.78 -11.01
C GLY A 27 -8.90 -3.00 -12.22
N LYS A 28 -9.82 -2.60 -13.09
CA LYS A 28 -9.48 -1.80 -14.25
C LYS A 28 -9.14 -0.36 -13.91
N GLU A 29 -9.76 0.17 -12.86
CA GLU A 29 -9.64 1.58 -12.51
C GLU A 29 -9.02 1.78 -11.13
N THR A 30 -9.15 0.81 -10.24
CA THR A 30 -8.60 0.91 -8.87
C THR A 30 -7.75 -0.31 -8.54
N GLY A 31 -6.74 -0.08 -7.73
CA GLY A 31 -5.97 -1.16 -7.11
C GLY A 31 -6.12 -1.06 -5.60
N VAL A 32 -6.24 -2.21 -4.95
CA VAL A 32 -6.38 -2.29 -3.49
C VAL A 32 -5.29 -3.19 -2.94
N ASN A 33 -4.54 -2.69 -1.98
CA ASN A 33 -3.46 -3.43 -1.33
C ASN A 33 -3.75 -3.55 0.15
N ARG A 34 -3.50 -4.74 0.71
CA ARG A 34 -3.36 -4.90 2.16
C ARG A 34 -1.87 -4.86 2.48
N ILE A 35 -1.47 -3.96 3.36
CA ILE A 35 -0.09 -3.79 3.78
C ILE A 35 0.05 -4.22 5.22
N ARG A 36 1.09 -5.02 5.50
CA ARG A 36 1.48 -5.37 6.87
C ARG A 36 2.92 -4.90 7.09
N TRP A 37 3.11 -4.13 8.14
CA TRP A 37 4.44 -3.73 8.58
C TRP A 37 4.80 -4.43 9.87
N ILE A 38 6.00 -4.98 9.92
CA ILE A 38 6.58 -5.53 11.13
C ILE A 38 7.72 -4.59 11.52
N HIS A 39 7.67 -4.07 12.74
CA HIS A 39 8.68 -3.13 13.20
C HIS A 39 10.08 -3.77 13.21
N PRO A 40 11.14 -3.11 12.70
CA PRO A 40 11.16 -1.77 12.12
C PRO A 40 10.89 -1.78 10.61
N THR A 41 10.06 -0.87 10.18
CA THR A 41 9.76 -0.64 8.77
C THR A 41 9.91 0.83 8.46
N VAL A 42 10.56 1.15 7.34
CA VAL A 42 10.69 2.53 6.86
C VAL A 42 10.38 2.55 5.38
N VAL A 43 9.47 3.42 4.98
CA VAL A 43 9.20 3.72 3.58
C VAL A 43 9.72 5.13 3.30
N PRO A 44 10.77 5.25 2.47
CA PRO A 44 11.32 6.56 2.15
C PRO A 44 10.31 7.48 1.48
N THR A 45 10.54 8.77 1.62
CA THR A 45 9.70 9.77 0.96
C THR A 45 9.74 9.59 -0.56
N HIS A 46 8.55 9.56 -1.16
CA HIS A 46 8.36 9.42 -2.60
C HIS A 46 7.03 10.05 -2.99
N SER A 47 6.77 10.14 -4.27
CA SER A 47 5.48 10.64 -4.78
C SER A 47 5.05 9.83 -5.99
N HIS A 48 3.75 9.88 -6.29
CA HIS A 48 3.17 9.18 -7.44
C HIS A 48 2.56 10.20 -8.39
N PRO A 49 3.10 10.34 -9.62
CA PRO A 49 2.53 11.27 -10.59
C PRO A 49 1.29 10.72 -11.29
N ASP A 50 1.06 9.42 -11.22
CA ASP A 50 0.07 8.72 -12.03
C ASP A 50 -1.15 8.25 -11.25
N CYS A 51 -1.21 8.47 -9.94
CA CYS A 51 -2.35 8.02 -9.14
C CYS A 51 -2.51 8.83 -7.85
N GLU A 52 -3.72 8.77 -7.31
CA GLU A 52 -4.04 9.23 -5.97
C GLU A 52 -4.09 8.01 -5.06
N GLN A 53 -3.63 8.14 -3.83
CA GLN A 53 -3.55 7.06 -2.86
C GLN A 53 -4.39 7.37 -1.63
N THR A 54 -5.21 6.40 -1.20
CA THR A 54 -5.92 6.45 0.07
C THR A 54 -5.31 5.42 1.01
N VAL A 55 -5.13 5.78 2.26
CA VAL A 55 -4.58 4.90 3.31
C VAL A 55 -5.60 4.79 4.44
N ILE A 56 -5.96 3.55 4.79
CA ILE A 56 -6.94 3.25 5.83
C ILE A 56 -6.29 2.26 6.81
N VAL A 57 -5.99 2.71 8.01
CA VAL A 57 -5.37 1.83 9.02
C VAL A 57 -6.43 0.92 9.63
N THR A 58 -6.14 -0.37 9.72
CA THR A 58 -7.01 -1.39 10.28
C THR A 58 -6.49 -1.94 11.61
N GLU A 59 -5.19 -2.02 11.78
CA GLU A 59 -4.57 -2.52 13.03
C GLU A 59 -3.28 -1.78 13.32
N GLY A 60 -2.99 -1.56 14.61
CA GLY A 60 -1.76 -0.92 15.04
C GLY A 60 -1.72 0.56 14.72
N LYS A 61 -0.51 1.12 14.74
CA LYS A 61 -0.28 2.53 14.49
C LYS A 61 0.93 2.69 13.59
N ILE A 62 0.87 3.68 12.70
CA ILE A 62 1.98 4.03 11.83
C ILE A 62 2.20 5.54 11.87
N ILE A 63 3.43 5.96 11.60
CA ILE A 63 3.73 7.37 11.41
C ILE A 63 3.79 7.62 9.92
N PHE A 64 3.06 8.63 9.46
CA PHE A 64 3.06 9.08 8.08
C PHE A 64 3.63 10.48 8.00
N THR A 65 4.43 10.70 6.96
CA THR A 65 4.95 12.02 6.65
C THR A 65 4.37 12.43 5.31
N VAL A 66 3.70 13.56 5.25
CA VAL A 66 3.12 14.11 4.02
C VAL A 66 3.60 15.54 3.90
N GLU A 67 4.41 15.81 2.89
CA GLU A 67 5.12 17.07 2.75
C GLU A 67 5.92 17.37 4.03
N ASP A 68 5.64 18.47 4.72
CA ASP A 68 6.33 18.83 5.96
C ASP A 68 5.59 18.37 7.21
N ASP A 69 4.42 17.75 7.06
CA ASP A 69 3.62 17.29 8.19
C ASP A 69 3.98 15.85 8.55
N GLU A 70 4.08 15.59 9.83
CA GLU A 70 4.24 14.24 10.36
C GLU A 70 3.12 13.97 11.34
N PHE A 71 2.45 12.82 11.20
CA PHE A 71 1.34 12.46 12.07
C PHE A 71 1.24 10.96 12.23
N THR A 72 0.59 10.54 13.31
CA THR A 72 0.28 9.13 13.55
C THR A 72 -1.08 8.81 12.97
N LEU A 73 -1.17 7.66 12.31
CA LEU A 73 -2.45 7.09 11.87
C LEU A 73 -2.73 5.84 12.66
N GLU A 74 -3.96 5.68 13.12
CA GLU A 74 -4.43 4.51 13.85
C GLU A 74 -5.81 4.09 13.35
N PRO A 75 -6.33 2.92 13.78
CA PRO A 75 -7.64 2.44 13.31
C PRO A 75 -8.74 3.48 13.49
N GLY A 76 -9.52 3.66 12.44
CA GLY A 76 -10.56 4.70 12.38
C GLY A 76 -10.12 5.98 11.71
N GLU A 77 -8.84 6.09 11.36
CA GLU A 77 -8.28 7.24 10.68
C GLU A 77 -7.93 6.91 9.23
N ILE A 78 -7.96 7.93 8.38
CA ILE A 78 -7.76 7.80 6.95
C ILE A 78 -6.91 8.98 6.46
N ALA A 79 -6.05 8.71 5.49
CA ALA A 79 -5.29 9.75 4.78
C ALA A 79 -5.52 9.61 3.29
N ILE A 80 -5.55 10.74 2.60
CA ILE A 80 -5.61 10.79 1.14
C ILE A 80 -4.41 11.58 0.66
N LEU A 81 -3.68 10.99 -0.28
CA LEU A 81 -2.45 11.54 -0.84
C LEU A 81 -2.69 11.82 -2.31
N PRO A 82 -2.92 13.09 -2.69
CA PRO A 82 -3.10 13.45 -4.09
C PRO A 82 -1.85 13.16 -4.92
N ARG A 83 -2.01 13.16 -6.24
CA ARG A 83 -0.87 12.99 -7.15
C ARG A 83 0.24 14.00 -6.84
N ASN A 84 1.48 13.55 -6.94
CA ASN A 84 2.68 14.38 -6.78
C ASN A 84 2.93 14.91 -5.37
N VAL A 85 2.15 14.51 -4.38
CA VAL A 85 2.40 14.91 -2.99
C VAL A 85 3.44 13.98 -2.38
N PRO A 86 4.60 14.50 -1.97
CA PRO A 86 5.64 13.69 -1.34
C PRO A 86 5.14 13.11 -0.02
N HIS A 87 5.38 11.82 0.18
CA HIS A 87 4.97 11.13 1.40
C HIS A 87 5.87 9.94 1.68
N GLY A 88 5.86 9.53 2.91
CA GLY A 88 6.58 8.35 3.39
C GLY A 88 6.00 7.91 4.72
N GLY A 89 6.63 6.93 5.34
CA GLY A 89 6.14 6.45 6.61
C GLY A 89 7.11 5.55 7.32
N ARG A 90 6.81 5.28 8.59
CA ARG A 90 7.59 4.34 9.38
C ARG A 90 6.73 3.70 10.45
N SER A 91 7.16 2.51 10.87
CA SER A 91 6.51 1.80 11.96
C SER A 91 6.90 2.43 13.31
N ILE A 92 6.09 2.13 14.33
CA ILE A 92 6.34 2.57 15.71
C ILE A 92 6.82 1.39 16.55
N GLU A 93 6.00 0.32 16.57
CA GLU A 93 6.28 -0.88 17.35
C GLU A 93 5.40 -2.02 16.85
N GLY A 94 5.81 -3.25 17.09
CA GLY A 94 5.00 -4.42 16.79
C GLY A 94 4.61 -4.52 15.33
N GLU A 95 3.35 -4.84 15.10
CA GLU A 95 2.80 -5.05 13.78
C GLU A 95 1.66 -4.06 13.50
N ALA A 96 1.58 -3.59 12.27
CA ALA A 96 0.49 -2.72 11.82
C ALA A 96 -0.05 -3.23 10.49
N GLU A 97 -1.33 -2.98 10.26
CA GLU A 97 -2.00 -3.34 9.01
C GLU A 97 -2.78 -2.13 8.50
N PHE A 98 -2.70 -1.90 7.21
CA PHE A 98 -3.51 -0.87 6.57
C PHE A 98 -3.83 -1.24 5.13
N ILE A 99 -4.88 -0.61 4.62
CA ILE A 99 -5.33 -0.77 3.25
C ILE A 99 -4.91 0.45 2.47
N GLU A 100 -4.34 0.22 1.29
CA GLU A 100 -4.05 1.27 0.31
C GLU A 100 -4.98 1.11 -0.88
N ILE A 101 -5.54 2.23 -1.33
CA ILE A 101 -6.34 2.26 -2.55
C ILE A 101 -5.68 3.24 -3.50
N PHE A 102 -5.39 2.79 -4.72
CA PHE A 102 -4.82 3.63 -5.78
C PHE A 102 -5.85 3.84 -6.87
N ALA A 103 -6.03 5.08 -7.28
CA ALA A 103 -6.94 5.46 -8.37
C ALA A 103 -6.28 6.54 -9.24
N PRO A 104 -6.08 6.27 -10.53
CA PRO A 104 -6.21 4.97 -11.20
C PRO A 104 -5.20 3.95 -10.67
N THR A 105 -5.38 2.70 -11.04
CA THR A 105 -4.44 1.63 -10.65
C THR A 105 -3.02 1.98 -11.10
N ARG A 106 -2.06 1.75 -10.21
CA ARG A 106 -0.65 1.96 -10.57
C ARG A 106 -0.22 0.96 -11.63
N ILE A 107 0.64 1.42 -12.54
CA ILE A 107 1.15 0.58 -13.63
C ILE A 107 1.82 -0.68 -13.10
N GLU A 108 2.58 -0.59 -12.01
CA GLU A 108 3.24 -1.73 -11.40
C GLU A 108 2.26 -2.83 -10.99
N ASN A 109 1.04 -2.43 -10.64
CA ASN A 109 0.01 -3.39 -10.23
C ASN A 109 -0.70 -4.02 -11.44
N LEU A 110 -0.52 -3.47 -12.62
CA LEU A 110 -1.12 -4.02 -13.85
C LEU A 110 -0.31 -5.15 -14.48
N LEU A 111 0.87 -5.44 -13.98
CA LEU A 111 1.73 -6.48 -14.52
C LEU A 111 1.24 -7.90 -14.25
N GLY A 112 0.18 -8.04 -13.49
CA GLY A 112 -0.44 -9.32 -13.23
C GLY A 112 -1.79 -9.43 -13.90
N PHE A 113 -2.84 -9.56 -13.12
CA PHE A 113 -4.18 -9.87 -13.61
C PHE A 113 -5.19 -8.89 -13.05
N VAL A 114 -6.05 -8.38 -13.91
CA VAL A 114 -7.22 -7.62 -13.47
C VAL A 114 -8.13 -8.56 -12.67
N GLY A 115 -8.50 -8.15 -11.46
CA GLY A 115 -9.34 -8.94 -10.59
C GLY A 115 -8.61 -9.99 -9.78
N SER A 116 -7.28 -9.97 -9.76
CA SER A 116 -6.46 -10.87 -8.95
C SER A 116 -5.22 -10.15 -8.48
N SER A 117 -4.40 -10.80 -7.64
CA SER A 117 -3.13 -10.23 -7.23
C SER A 117 -2.21 -10.07 -8.43
N SER A 118 -1.66 -8.87 -8.59
CA SER A 118 -0.82 -8.51 -9.74
C SER A 118 0.48 -7.88 -9.27
N MET A 119 1.08 -8.42 -8.23
CA MET A 119 2.31 -7.91 -7.66
C MET A 119 3.52 -8.26 -8.53
N PRO A 120 4.27 -7.29 -9.03
CA PRO A 120 5.56 -7.58 -9.66
C PRO A 120 6.57 -8.02 -8.62
N ASP A 121 7.66 -8.63 -9.07
CA ASP A 121 8.76 -8.99 -8.17
C ASP A 121 9.33 -7.73 -7.51
N PRO A 122 9.80 -7.83 -6.25
CA PRO A 122 10.37 -6.67 -5.56
C PRO A 122 11.48 -5.98 -6.34
N ASP A 123 12.29 -6.73 -7.09
CA ASP A 123 13.38 -6.18 -7.88
C ASP A 123 12.90 -5.38 -9.09
N GLU A 124 11.65 -5.56 -9.49
CA GLU A 124 11.03 -4.85 -10.60
C GLU A 124 10.26 -3.62 -10.15
N VAL A 125 10.04 -3.48 -8.86
CA VAL A 125 9.29 -2.34 -8.30
C VAL A 125 10.20 -1.13 -8.25
N THR A 126 9.79 -0.07 -8.93
CA THR A 126 10.48 1.21 -8.89
C THR A 126 9.58 2.26 -8.27
N GLY A 127 10.11 3.09 -7.40
CA GLY A 127 9.34 4.15 -6.76
C GLY A 127 8.26 3.64 -5.80
N ALA A 128 8.53 2.52 -5.16
CA ALA A 128 7.58 1.94 -4.21
C ALA A 128 7.43 2.79 -2.96
#